data_943f716969066fc02988a077003f8991
#
_entry.id   943f716969066fc02988a077003f8991
#
_cell.length_a   1.000
_cell.length_b   1.000
_cell.length_c   1.000
_cell.angle_alpha   90.00
_cell.angle_beta   90.00
_cell.angle_gamma   90.00
#
_symmetry.space_group_name_H-M   'P 1'
#
loop_
_entity.id
_entity.type
_entity.pdbx_description
1 polymer ?
#
loop_
_entity_poly.entity_id
_entity_poly.type
_entity_poly.pdbx_seq_one_letter_code
_entity_poly.pdbx_strand_id
1 'polypeptide(L)'
;MTEEVTGNTQGLKASELKALERLYRRRVAPTEVVSSELAHQLAEQAAELHRQVGVLIDRRGAIQHVIVGDASKLVLPDFGRIRGGAGRFRGLRLVHTHLRGEPLTRDDMTDLALLRLDAIAAIGVDAAGRPGKLFIGHMVPDGPARELPAEQATSPHTNFIELITQLEQQFGRAHRVASTDRGKDRALLVHVDIAARRRGSGTNDSEARVAELRELCRTAGVKVLDVMVQRRPEPDPKFLVGRGKLDEILLRAMQLGAEIVIFDPDLSPGQARAISEATDMKVLDRTMLILDIFAQHATSRDGKLQVELAQLRYVIPRLIEKNTMMSRLTGGIGGRGPGETKLEINRRRARDRVHLLEQRLEALADDRRLRRKQRGRRELPTIAICGYTNAGKSTLLNSLTQGDALAADKLFATLDPISRRLRFPREREVIITDTVGFIRDLPEELVAAFRATLEEMADADLLVHVVDASDPDRDAEIRAVEGILADLGLGLSDKPRVLVWNKADKLDEADADMLGRDGFVVSALDRATLGPLLLGIERELWAHGVDAPVASV
;
A
#
# COMPACT_ATOMS: atom_id res chain seq x y z
N MET A 1 12.61 32.62 16.78
CA MET A 1 13.26 31.30 16.67
C MET A 1 14.53 31.39 17.51
N THR A 2 14.76 30.45 18.41
CA THR A 2 15.98 30.36 19.19
C THR A 2 17.16 30.02 18.27
N GLU A 3 18.22 30.84 18.29
CA GLU A 3 19.48 30.60 17.56
C GLU A 3 20.26 29.47 18.28
N GLU A 4 19.71 28.22 18.23
CA GLU A 4 20.26 27.06 18.93
C GLU A 4 20.97 26.14 17.94
N VAL A 5 22.22 25.78 18.26
CA VAL A 5 23.00 24.80 17.48
C VAL A 5 22.44 23.39 17.73
N THR A 6 22.14 22.65 16.66
CA THR A 6 21.54 21.33 16.73
C THR A 6 22.52 20.21 16.33
N GLY A 7 22.15 18.95 16.59
CA GLY A 7 22.95 17.78 16.25
C GLY A 7 23.84 17.29 17.38
N ASN A 8 25.06 16.83 17.07
CA ASN A 8 26.00 16.25 18.03
C ASN A 8 26.79 17.35 18.78
N THR A 9 26.14 17.99 19.74
CA THR A 9 26.75 19.07 20.57
C THR A 9 27.42 18.54 21.82
N GLN A 10 27.38 17.25 22.12
CA GLN A 10 28.00 16.67 23.31
C GLN A 10 29.53 16.82 23.27
N GLY A 11 30.11 17.31 24.36
CA GLY A 11 31.56 17.51 24.52
C GLY A 11 32.10 18.81 23.92
N LEU A 12 31.25 19.67 23.32
CA LEU A 12 31.66 20.97 22.85
C LEU A 12 31.81 21.97 24.02
N LYS A 13 32.85 22.80 23.97
CA LYS A 13 33.07 23.87 24.93
C LYS A 13 32.11 25.04 24.68
N ALA A 14 31.81 25.81 25.71
CA ALA A 14 30.94 26.99 25.57
C ALA A 14 31.47 28.02 24.55
N SER A 15 32.79 28.13 24.38
CA SER A 15 33.43 28.98 23.35
C SER A 15 33.15 28.48 21.93
N GLU A 16 33.19 27.16 21.71
CA GLU A 16 32.94 26.51 20.43
C GLU A 16 31.48 26.66 20.04
N LEU A 17 30.54 26.44 20.97
CA LEU A 17 29.12 26.68 20.75
C LEU A 17 28.84 28.14 20.38
N LYS A 18 29.44 29.10 21.08
CA LYS A 18 29.30 30.53 20.74
C LYS A 18 29.87 30.87 19.35
N ALA A 19 30.93 30.20 18.93
CA ALA A 19 31.51 30.39 17.60
C ALA A 19 30.51 29.89 16.52
N LEU A 20 29.87 28.73 16.72
CA LEU A 20 28.83 28.19 15.84
C LEU A 20 27.55 29.06 15.83
N GLU A 21 27.12 29.58 17.00
CA GLU A 21 25.97 30.50 17.09
C GLU A 21 26.19 31.79 16.29
N ARG A 22 27.43 32.28 16.17
CA ARG A 22 27.72 33.45 15.33
C ARG A 22 27.44 33.26 13.86
N LEU A 23 27.39 32.03 13.37
CA LEU A 23 27.01 31.72 11.98
C LEU A 23 25.58 32.19 11.66
N TYR A 24 24.63 32.19 12.60
CA TYR A 24 23.28 32.70 12.40
C TYR A 24 23.22 34.17 11.96
N ARG A 25 24.24 34.96 12.30
CA ARG A 25 24.33 36.39 11.95
C ARG A 25 24.84 36.62 10.53
N ARG A 26 25.30 35.55 9.85
CA ARG A 26 25.80 35.64 8.48
C ARG A 26 24.66 35.60 7.48
N ARG A 27 24.90 36.24 6.35
CA ARG A 27 24.00 36.21 5.20
C ARG A 27 24.77 35.88 3.95
N VAL A 28 24.23 35.08 3.11
CA VAL A 28 24.76 34.71 1.79
C VAL A 28 23.93 35.45 0.74
N ALA A 29 24.57 35.98 -0.30
CA ALA A 29 23.82 36.58 -1.38
C ALA A 29 22.83 35.57 -1.99
N PRO A 30 21.59 35.98 -2.31
CA PRO A 30 20.60 35.04 -2.86
C PRO A 30 21.06 34.32 -4.13
N THR A 31 21.97 34.92 -4.90
CA THR A 31 22.54 34.36 -6.12
C THR A 31 23.62 33.31 -5.87
N GLU A 32 24.20 33.26 -4.68
CA GLU A 32 25.31 32.36 -4.34
C GLU A 32 24.79 31.10 -3.64
N VAL A 33 25.41 29.96 -3.87
CA VAL A 33 25.19 28.74 -3.08
C VAL A 33 25.76 28.90 -1.68
N VAL A 34 27.00 29.42 -1.60
CA VAL A 34 27.73 29.75 -0.38
C VAL A 34 28.64 30.93 -0.67
N SER A 35 28.84 31.84 0.30
CA SER A 35 29.84 32.91 0.16
C SER A 35 31.23 32.41 0.56
N SER A 36 32.28 33.00 -0.02
CA SER A 36 33.66 32.67 0.31
C SER A 36 33.95 32.79 1.82
N GLU A 37 33.42 33.83 2.48
CA GLU A 37 33.59 34.00 3.93
C GLU A 37 32.93 32.86 4.73
N LEU A 38 31.72 32.47 4.37
CA LEU A 38 31.01 31.37 5.05
C LEU A 38 31.73 30.05 4.83
N ALA A 39 32.24 29.80 3.61
CA ALA A 39 33.01 28.59 3.29
C ALA A 39 34.27 28.49 4.18
N HIS A 40 35.02 29.60 4.38
CA HIS A 40 36.18 29.62 5.26
C HIS A 40 35.78 29.33 6.71
N GLN A 41 34.75 29.98 7.22
CA GLN A 41 34.29 29.77 8.59
C GLN A 41 33.80 28.34 8.86
N LEU A 42 33.05 27.76 7.95
CA LEU A 42 32.60 26.38 8.08
C LEU A 42 33.77 25.39 8.06
N ALA A 43 34.76 25.62 7.19
CA ALA A 43 35.94 24.77 7.09
C ALA A 43 36.80 24.87 8.34
N GLU A 44 37.04 26.09 8.85
CA GLU A 44 37.78 26.34 10.08
C GLU A 44 37.12 25.68 11.30
N GLN A 45 35.80 25.89 11.48
CA GLN A 45 35.07 25.29 12.60
C GLN A 45 35.04 23.75 12.49
N ALA A 46 34.89 23.20 11.28
CA ALA A 46 34.89 21.75 11.09
C ALA A 46 36.26 21.13 11.40
N ALA A 47 37.36 21.81 11.03
CA ALA A 47 38.72 21.38 11.34
C ALA A 47 39.03 21.46 12.84
N GLU A 48 38.64 22.54 13.53
CA GLU A 48 38.83 22.70 14.98
C GLU A 48 38.05 21.65 15.78
N LEU A 49 36.80 21.37 15.38
CA LEU A 49 35.93 20.45 16.09
C LEU A 49 36.18 18.98 15.71
N HIS A 50 36.91 18.71 14.63
CA HIS A 50 37.04 17.40 14.00
C HIS A 50 35.68 16.75 13.72
N ARG A 51 34.69 17.59 13.38
CA ARG A 51 33.29 17.20 13.09
C ARG A 51 32.79 17.93 11.86
N GLN A 52 31.85 17.32 11.16
CA GLN A 52 31.14 18.02 10.10
C GLN A 52 30.28 19.15 10.68
N VAL A 53 30.32 20.31 10.06
CA VAL A 53 29.47 21.45 10.36
C VAL A 53 28.63 21.79 9.14
N GLY A 54 27.34 21.99 9.33
CA GLY A 54 26.42 22.33 8.25
C GLY A 54 25.48 23.47 8.63
N VAL A 55 25.01 24.18 7.62
CA VAL A 55 24.04 25.26 7.75
C VAL A 55 22.93 25.09 6.73
N LEU A 56 21.69 25.34 7.14
CA LEU A 56 20.56 25.48 6.25
C LEU A 56 20.28 26.94 5.98
N ILE A 57 20.30 27.32 4.72
CA ILE A 57 20.19 28.69 4.25
C ILE A 57 18.90 28.82 3.44
N ASP A 58 18.06 29.80 3.73
CA ASP A 58 16.87 30.10 2.95
C ASP A 58 17.20 30.81 1.63
N ARG A 59 16.20 30.98 0.75
CA ARG A 59 16.37 31.67 -0.54
C ARG A 59 16.73 33.16 -0.44
N ARG A 60 16.51 33.76 0.75
CA ARG A 60 16.91 35.15 1.05
C ARG A 60 18.32 35.24 1.58
N GLY A 61 19.01 34.10 1.75
CA GLY A 61 20.37 34.00 2.24
C GLY A 61 20.50 34.02 3.75
N ALA A 62 19.42 33.93 4.52
CA ALA A 62 19.49 33.86 5.98
C ALA A 62 19.72 32.40 6.44
N ILE A 63 20.62 32.23 7.40
CA ILE A 63 20.88 30.93 8.02
C ILE A 63 19.74 30.60 8.99
N GLN A 64 19.05 29.52 8.75
CA GLN A 64 17.89 29.07 9.54
C GLN A 64 18.29 28.05 10.60
N HIS A 65 19.30 27.21 10.33
CA HIS A 65 19.80 26.17 11.23
C HIS A 65 21.31 26.04 11.10
N VAL A 66 21.96 25.82 12.24
CA VAL A 66 23.36 25.43 12.35
C VAL A 66 23.42 24.04 12.98
N ILE A 67 24.12 23.11 12.34
CA ILE A 67 24.07 21.69 12.67
C ILE A 67 25.49 21.16 12.79
N VAL A 68 25.76 20.39 13.85
CA VAL A 68 27.03 19.70 14.06
C VAL A 68 26.80 18.19 13.94
N GLY A 69 27.60 17.54 13.11
CA GLY A 69 27.59 16.08 12.92
C GLY A 69 28.66 15.37 13.77
N ASP A 70 29.05 14.21 13.29
CA ASP A 70 30.31 13.55 13.68
C ASP A 70 31.39 13.77 12.60
N ALA A 71 32.45 12.98 12.62
CA ALA A 71 33.54 13.10 11.64
C ALA A 71 33.14 12.64 10.21
N SER A 72 32.04 11.92 10.05
CA SER A 72 31.64 11.26 8.81
C SER A 72 30.21 11.54 8.38
N LYS A 73 29.35 12.00 9.29
CA LYS A 73 27.92 12.16 9.04
C LYS A 73 27.36 13.40 9.73
N LEU A 74 26.50 14.10 8.99
CA LEU A 74 25.65 15.17 9.50
C LEU A 74 24.24 14.62 9.71
N VAL A 75 23.69 14.70 10.93
CA VAL A 75 22.32 14.30 11.22
C VAL A 75 21.44 15.53 11.22
N LEU A 76 20.59 15.63 10.20
CA LEU A 76 19.69 16.77 10.06
C LEU A 76 18.54 16.68 11.08
N PRO A 77 18.14 17.80 11.70
CA PRO A 77 16.99 17.84 12.59
C PRO A 77 15.68 17.59 11.84
N ASP A 78 14.65 17.18 12.56
CA ASP A 78 13.31 17.03 11.98
C ASP A 78 12.70 18.42 11.69
N PHE A 79 12.66 18.79 10.45
CA PHE A 79 12.09 20.07 9.98
C PHE A 79 10.58 20.05 9.84
N GLY A 80 9.91 18.97 10.22
CA GLY A 80 8.48 18.78 9.99
C GLY A 80 8.13 18.69 8.49
N ARG A 81 6.86 18.53 8.21
CA ARG A 81 6.35 18.28 6.85
C ARG A 81 6.16 19.54 6.03
N ILE A 82 6.52 19.50 4.75
CA ILE A 82 6.14 20.54 3.79
C ILE A 82 4.64 20.40 3.50
N ARG A 83 3.86 21.42 3.83
CA ARG A 83 2.47 21.52 3.35
C ARG A 83 2.50 22.06 1.91
N GLY A 84 2.50 21.19 0.92
CA GLY A 84 2.48 21.61 -0.48
C GLY A 84 2.55 20.42 -1.43
N GLY A 85 1.90 20.53 -2.60
CA GLY A 85 1.80 19.47 -3.61
C GLY A 85 3.14 18.98 -4.15
N ALA A 86 3.10 17.83 -4.80
CA ALA A 86 4.24 17.24 -5.49
C ALA A 86 4.93 18.28 -6.40
N GLY A 87 6.25 18.39 -6.32
CA GLY A 87 7.04 19.35 -7.12
C GLY A 87 7.45 20.64 -6.41
N ARG A 88 7.05 20.88 -5.16
CA ARG A 88 7.45 22.07 -4.42
C ARG A 88 8.70 21.81 -3.58
N PHE A 89 9.74 22.59 -3.79
CA PHE A 89 10.97 22.58 -2.98
C PHE A 89 10.73 23.25 -1.62
N ARG A 90 11.59 22.92 -0.65
CA ARG A 90 11.49 23.44 0.74
C ARG A 90 11.85 24.91 0.86
N GLY A 91 12.57 25.47 -0.11
CA GLY A 91 13.10 26.81 -0.03
C GLY A 91 14.34 26.92 0.84
N LEU A 92 15.04 25.80 1.07
CA LEU A 92 16.26 25.71 1.86
C LEU A 92 17.33 24.98 1.07
N ARG A 93 18.58 25.46 1.16
CA ARG A 93 19.77 24.73 0.73
C ARG A 93 20.63 24.34 1.92
N LEU A 94 21.16 23.13 1.92
CA LEU A 94 22.13 22.66 2.90
C LEU A 94 23.54 22.93 2.38
N VAL A 95 24.36 23.58 3.18
CA VAL A 95 25.80 23.70 2.95
C VAL A 95 26.51 23.08 4.14
N HIS A 96 27.38 22.10 3.92
CA HIS A 96 28.10 21.40 4.98
C HIS A 96 29.53 21.06 4.59
N THR A 97 30.30 20.54 5.51
CA THR A 97 31.74 20.28 5.33
C THR A 97 32.01 18.77 5.27
N HIS A 98 32.93 18.36 4.40
CA HIS A 98 33.51 17.02 4.35
C HIS A 98 34.99 17.07 4.75
N LEU A 99 35.34 16.47 5.90
CA LEU A 99 36.66 16.53 6.51
C LEU A 99 37.76 15.81 5.72
N ARG A 100 37.41 14.96 4.76
CA ARG A 100 38.33 14.23 3.90
C ARG A 100 38.36 14.76 2.48
N GLY A 101 37.62 15.83 2.21
CA GLY A 101 37.49 16.42 0.88
C GLY A 101 36.75 15.57 -0.13
N GLU A 102 35.97 14.56 0.32
CA GLU A 102 35.18 13.67 -0.52
C GLU A 102 34.01 14.40 -1.20
N PRO A 103 33.56 13.91 -2.39
CA PRO A 103 32.33 14.37 -3.05
C PRO A 103 31.08 14.08 -2.21
N LEU A 104 29.91 14.54 -2.70
CA LEU A 104 28.63 14.22 -2.10
C LEU A 104 28.42 12.71 -1.97
N THR A 105 28.02 12.29 -0.79
CA THR A 105 27.75 10.89 -0.48
C THR A 105 26.35 10.48 -0.91
N ARG A 106 26.05 9.17 -0.89
CA ARG A 106 24.70 8.66 -1.12
C ARG A 106 23.72 9.16 -0.06
N ASP A 107 24.18 9.32 1.19
CA ASP A 107 23.35 9.84 2.30
C ASP A 107 22.96 11.31 2.02
N ASP A 108 23.91 12.14 1.54
CA ASP A 108 23.64 13.54 1.17
C ASP A 108 22.58 13.64 0.07
N MET A 109 22.70 12.81 -0.97
CA MET A 109 21.73 12.79 -2.07
C MET A 109 20.36 12.28 -1.62
N THR A 110 20.33 11.39 -0.64
CA THR A 110 19.09 10.90 -0.03
C THR A 110 18.44 12.00 0.81
N ASP A 111 19.20 12.72 1.62
CA ASP A 111 18.72 13.85 2.42
C ASP A 111 18.20 15.00 1.53
N LEU A 112 18.91 15.33 0.45
CA LEU A 112 18.46 16.29 -0.56
C LEU A 112 17.04 15.94 -1.07
N ALA A 113 16.84 14.67 -1.41
CA ALA A 113 15.57 14.19 -1.97
C ALA A 113 14.46 14.09 -0.91
N LEU A 114 14.70 13.42 0.21
CA LEU A 114 13.70 13.19 1.26
C LEU A 114 13.22 14.49 1.90
N LEU A 115 14.14 15.45 2.11
CA LEU A 115 13.82 16.75 2.67
C LEU A 115 13.36 17.77 1.62
N ARG A 116 13.40 17.40 0.33
CA ARG A 116 13.07 18.29 -0.80
C ARG A 116 13.83 19.61 -0.75
N LEU A 117 15.12 19.53 -0.41
CA LEU A 117 15.96 20.71 -0.39
C LEU A 117 16.10 21.31 -1.80
N ASP A 118 16.31 22.60 -1.87
CA ASP A 118 16.57 23.30 -3.13
C ASP A 118 17.89 22.82 -3.76
N ALA A 119 18.92 22.67 -2.92
CA ALA A 119 20.22 22.10 -3.26
C ALA A 119 20.92 21.59 -2.00
N ILE A 120 21.91 20.75 -2.19
CA ILE A 120 22.89 20.35 -1.17
C ILE A 120 24.28 20.67 -1.67
N ALA A 121 25.14 21.20 -0.80
CA ALA A 121 26.52 21.53 -1.14
C ALA A 121 27.48 21.05 -0.06
N ALA A 122 28.52 20.30 -0.46
CA ALA A 122 29.58 19.85 0.42
C ALA A 122 30.89 20.63 0.13
N ILE A 123 31.49 21.19 1.17
CA ILE A 123 32.77 21.86 1.12
C ILE A 123 33.84 20.86 1.57
N GLY A 124 34.74 20.48 0.69
CA GLY A 124 35.90 19.69 1.08
C GLY A 124 36.88 20.53 1.93
N VAL A 125 37.26 19.99 3.08
CA VAL A 125 38.21 20.67 4.00
C VAL A 125 39.59 20.04 3.86
N ASP A 126 40.64 20.88 3.67
CA ASP A 126 42.02 20.40 3.62
C ASP A 126 42.63 20.17 5.02
N ALA A 127 43.79 19.55 5.08
CA ALA A 127 44.48 19.25 6.34
C ALA A 127 44.85 20.51 7.16
N ALA A 128 44.83 21.69 6.53
CA ALA A 128 45.11 22.98 7.18
C ALA A 128 43.81 23.72 7.61
N GLY A 129 42.64 23.06 7.48
CA GLY A 129 41.33 23.65 7.81
C GLY A 129 40.82 24.67 6.79
N ARG A 130 41.34 24.66 5.56
CA ARG A 130 40.92 25.59 4.51
C ARG A 130 39.89 24.96 3.59
N PRO A 131 38.94 25.77 3.06
CA PRO A 131 37.97 25.28 2.09
C PRO A 131 38.64 24.94 0.75
N GLY A 132 38.33 23.75 0.24
CA GLY A 132 38.83 23.26 -1.06
C GLY A 132 37.71 23.26 -2.12
N LYS A 133 37.39 22.08 -2.68
CA LYS A 133 36.33 21.92 -3.67
C LYS A 133 34.94 22.03 -3.06
N LEU A 134 34.03 22.60 -3.82
CA LEU A 134 32.59 22.65 -3.56
C LEU A 134 31.88 21.66 -4.49
N PHE A 135 31.14 20.73 -3.93
CA PHE A 135 30.33 19.76 -4.65
C PHE A 135 28.87 20.12 -4.45
N ILE A 136 28.13 20.35 -5.53
CA ILE A 136 26.74 20.81 -5.49
C ILE A 136 25.83 19.75 -6.09
N GLY A 137 24.84 19.28 -5.31
CA GLY A 137 23.81 18.35 -5.74
C GLY A 137 22.44 19.01 -5.86
N HIS A 138 21.66 18.60 -6.84
CA HIS A 138 20.28 19.03 -7.03
C HIS A 138 19.39 17.88 -7.52
N MET A 139 18.08 18.00 -7.31
CA MET A 139 17.09 17.05 -7.82
C MET A 139 16.89 17.26 -9.34
N VAL A 140 16.47 16.20 -10.03
CA VAL A 140 15.98 16.27 -11.41
C VAL A 140 14.61 15.59 -11.50
N PRO A 141 13.72 16.00 -12.43
CA PRO A 141 12.37 15.44 -12.52
C PRO A 141 12.34 13.95 -12.84
N ASP A 142 13.22 13.52 -13.75
CA ASP A 142 13.20 12.17 -14.35
C ASP A 142 14.51 11.43 -14.06
N GLY A 143 14.80 11.19 -12.77
CA GLY A 143 16.01 10.43 -12.41
C GLY A 143 16.52 10.68 -10.99
N PRO A 144 17.66 10.08 -10.63
CA PRO A 144 18.32 10.35 -9.37
C PRO A 144 18.82 11.79 -9.30
N ALA A 145 19.00 12.30 -8.08
CA ALA A 145 19.67 13.59 -7.89
C ALA A 145 21.03 13.61 -8.63
N ARG A 146 21.39 14.77 -9.16
CA ARG A 146 22.63 14.97 -9.92
C ARG A 146 23.57 15.89 -9.19
N GLU A 147 24.86 15.64 -9.38
CA GLU A 147 25.94 16.51 -8.95
C GLU A 147 26.41 17.38 -10.12
N LEU A 148 26.60 18.67 -9.86
CA LEU A 148 27.21 19.60 -10.80
C LEU A 148 28.74 19.40 -10.85
N PRO A 149 29.42 19.87 -11.89
CA PRO A 149 30.88 19.91 -11.88
C PRO A 149 31.41 20.61 -10.64
N ALA A 150 32.42 20.01 -10.01
CA ALA A 150 33.00 20.56 -8.78
C ALA A 150 33.65 21.93 -9.03
N GLU A 151 33.38 22.88 -8.14
CA GLU A 151 33.91 24.26 -8.17
C GLU A 151 34.89 24.51 -7.03
N GLN A 152 35.50 25.69 -6.98
CA GLN A 152 36.26 26.13 -5.81
C GLN A 152 35.29 26.78 -4.79
N ALA A 153 35.31 26.33 -3.54
CA ALA A 153 34.41 26.86 -2.51
C ALA A 153 34.64 28.35 -2.21
N THR A 154 35.84 28.87 -2.52
CA THR A 154 36.20 30.28 -2.34
C THR A 154 35.76 31.20 -3.48
N SER A 155 35.38 30.63 -4.64
CA SER A 155 34.91 31.38 -5.79
C SER A 155 33.88 30.56 -6.59
N PRO A 156 32.71 30.29 -6.01
CA PRO A 156 31.66 29.51 -6.70
C PRO A 156 31.10 30.30 -7.88
N HIS A 157 30.84 29.60 -9.00
CA HIS A 157 30.31 30.21 -10.21
C HIS A 157 28.84 29.90 -10.42
N THR A 158 28.29 28.90 -9.72
CA THR A 158 26.89 28.48 -9.83
C THR A 158 25.94 29.55 -9.30
N ASN A 159 25.10 30.09 -10.18
CA ASN A 159 24.04 31.00 -9.77
C ASN A 159 22.86 30.22 -9.18
N PHE A 160 22.67 30.32 -7.88
CA PHE A 160 21.65 29.56 -7.14
C PHE A 160 20.22 29.90 -7.57
N ILE A 161 19.90 31.19 -7.82
CA ILE A 161 18.55 31.59 -8.24
C ILE A 161 18.21 31.02 -9.62
N GLU A 162 19.17 31.09 -10.56
CA GLU A 162 18.97 30.51 -11.90
C GLU A 162 18.78 29.00 -11.82
N LEU A 163 19.60 28.30 -11.07
CA LEU A 163 19.49 26.86 -10.84
C LEU A 163 18.10 26.49 -10.35
N ILE A 164 17.62 27.14 -9.28
CA ILE A 164 16.32 26.83 -8.70
C ILE A 164 15.17 27.20 -9.62
N THR A 165 15.25 28.31 -10.31
CA THR A 165 14.22 28.73 -11.26
C THR A 165 14.07 27.72 -12.40
N GLN A 166 15.21 27.25 -12.96
CA GLN A 166 15.21 26.20 -13.98
C GLN A 166 14.63 24.89 -13.47
N LEU A 167 15.01 24.47 -12.27
CA LEU A 167 14.51 23.27 -11.64
C LEU A 167 12.99 23.35 -11.39
N GLU A 168 12.49 24.44 -10.84
CA GLU A 168 11.04 24.63 -10.63
C GLU A 168 10.26 24.62 -11.94
N GLN A 169 10.81 25.18 -13.03
CA GLN A 169 10.20 25.09 -14.35
C GLN A 169 10.17 23.65 -14.89
N GLN A 170 11.28 22.90 -14.74
CA GLN A 170 11.37 21.52 -15.19
C GLN A 170 10.39 20.64 -14.39
N PHE A 171 10.38 20.73 -13.06
CA PHE A 171 9.43 20.01 -12.21
C PHE A 171 7.98 20.42 -12.50
N GLY A 172 7.71 21.72 -12.74
CA GLY A 172 6.39 22.20 -13.12
C GLY A 172 5.91 21.68 -14.49
N ARG A 173 6.82 21.46 -15.44
CA ARG A 173 6.50 20.84 -16.74
C ARG A 173 6.23 19.35 -16.59
N ALA A 174 7.12 18.63 -15.94
CA ALA A 174 6.97 17.19 -15.65
C ALA A 174 5.66 16.90 -14.90
N HIS A 175 5.32 17.75 -13.94
CA HIS A 175 4.08 17.62 -13.16
C HIS A 175 2.83 17.92 -14.00
N ARG A 176 2.87 18.87 -14.94
CA ARG A 176 1.75 19.15 -15.85
C ARG A 176 1.51 18.01 -16.83
N VAL A 177 2.56 17.41 -17.37
CA VAL A 177 2.46 16.22 -18.25
C VAL A 177 1.87 15.04 -17.48
N ALA A 178 2.31 14.83 -16.24
CA ALA A 178 1.76 13.77 -15.38
C ALA A 178 0.32 14.07 -14.89
N SER A 179 -0.12 15.33 -14.87
CA SER A 179 -1.45 15.75 -14.38
C SER A 179 -2.57 15.68 -15.41
N THR A 180 -2.29 15.37 -16.67
CA THR A 180 -3.33 15.12 -17.69
C THR A 180 -4.13 13.83 -17.39
N ASP A 181 -3.64 12.98 -16.50
CA ASP A 181 -4.30 11.79 -15.99
C ASP A 181 -5.02 12.08 -14.64
N ARG A 182 -5.66 13.24 -14.52
CA ARG A 182 -6.38 13.69 -13.32
C ARG A 182 -7.55 12.74 -13.03
N GLY A 183 -7.42 11.93 -11.99
CA GLY A 183 -8.52 11.11 -11.47
C GLY A 183 -8.11 9.74 -10.92
N LYS A 184 -6.85 9.32 -11.07
CA LYS A 184 -6.37 8.06 -10.50
C LYS A 184 -5.22 8.31 -9.53
N ASP A 185 -5.35 7.78 -8.32
CA ASP A 185 -4.26 7.71 -7.35
C ASP A 185 -3.05 6.99 -7.96
N ARG A 186 -1.84 7.53 -7.80
CA ARG A 186 -0.59 7.01 -8.39
C ARG A 186 0.24 6.29 -7.34
N ALA A 187 0.56 5.02 -7.59
CA ALA A 187 1.24 4.19 -6.60
C ALA A 187 2.56 3.60 -7.10
N LEU A 188 3.51 3.47 -6.17
CA LEU A 188 4.65 2.57 -6.27
C LEU A 188 4.33 1.29 -5.50
N LEU A 189 4.49 0.13 -6.13
CA LEU A 189 4.32 -1.17 -5.48
C LEU A 189 5.65 -1.66 -4.92
N VAL A 190 5.61 -2.25 -3.73
CA VAL A 190 6.76 -2.85 -3.05
C VAL A 190 6.42 -4.26 -2.65
N HIS A 191 7.00 -5.24 -3.35
CA HIS A 191 6.84 -6.65 -3.00
C HIS A 191 8.08 -7.15 -2.28
N VAL A 192 7.89 -7.78 -1.11
CA VAL A 192 8.96 -8.40 -0.33
C VAL A 192 8.81 -9.92 -0.37
N ASP A 193 9.66 -10.55 -1.16
CA ASP A 193 9.72 -11.99 -1.32
C ASP A 193 10.48 -12.62 -0.13
N ILE A 194 9.73 -13.23 0.78
CA ILE A 194 10.24 -13.79 2.04
C ILE A 194 10.47 -15.29 1.88
N ALA A 195 11.73 -15.74 2.05
CA ALA A 195 12.12 -17.13 1.85
C ALA A 195 11.32 -18.14 2.72
N ALA A 196 10.94 -17.76 3.94
CA ALA A 196 10.14 -18.60 4.84
C ALA A 196 8.73 -18.92 4.29
N ARG A 197 8.16 -18.05 3.46
CA ARG A 197 6.85 -18.24 2.82
C ARG A 197 6.90 -19.11 1.55
N ARG A 198 8.10 -19.38 1.02
CA ARG A 198 8.29 -20.21 -0.18
C ARG A 198 8.19 -21.72 0.06
N ARG A 199 8.10 -22.19 1.31
CA ARG A 199 8.01 -23.63 1.61
C ARG A 199 6.69 -24.18 1.05
N GLY A 200 6.75 -24.76 -0.15
CA GLY A 200 5.61 -25.37 -0.87
C GLY A 200 5.16 -24.63 -2.14
N SER A 201 5.74 -23.49 -2.48
CA SER A 201 5.43 -22.73 -3.69
C SER A 201 6.58 -22.82 -4.70
N GLY A 202 6.25 -22.96 -5.99
CA GLY A 202 7.22 -23.02 -7.09
C GLY A 202 7.98 -21.72 -7.28
N THR A 203 8.95 -21.71 -8.20
CA THR A 203 9.83 -20.57 -8.51
C THR A 203 9.10 -19.31 -9.02
N ASN A 204 7.84 -19.41 -9.45
CA ASN A 204 7.04 -18.31 -10.02
C ASN A 204 6.13 -17.57 -9.03
N ASP A 205 6.12 -17.92 -7.75
CA ASP A 205 5.17 -17.34 -6.77
C ASP A 205 5.31 -15.80 -6.62
N SER A 206 6.53 -15.27 -6.70
CA SER A 206 6.77 -13.82 -6.57
C SER A 206 6.19 -13.02 -7.76
N GLU A 207 6.33 -13.54 -8.98
CA GLU A 207 5.78 -12.88 -10.19
C GLU A 207 4.26 -12.93 -10.19
N ALA A 208 3.67 -14.08 -9.84
CA ALA A 208 2.22 -14.25 -9.72
C ALA A 208 1.64 -13.30 -8.67
N ARG A 209 2.29 -13.15 -7.49
CA ARG A 209 1.88 -12.21 -6.44
C ARG A 209 1.93 -10.76 -6.91
N VAL A 210 2.97 -10.37 -7.63
CA VAL A 210 3.08 -9.03 -8.21
C VAL A 210 2.00 -8.79 -9.26
N ALA A 211 1.71 -9.79 -10.10
CA ALA A 211 0.64 -9.70 -11.10
C ALA A 211 -0.72 -9.52 -10.43
N GLU A 212 -1.03 -10.31 -9.40
CA GLU A 212 -2.26 -10.20 -8.61
C GLU A 212 -2.37 -8.84 -7.92
N LEU A 213 -1.28 -8.32 -7.33
CA LEU A 213 -1.26 -6.99 -6.71
C LEU A 213 -1.52 -5.87 -7.73
N ARG A 214 -1.02 -6.00 -8.96
CA ARG A 214 -1.32 -5.07 -10.07
C ARG A 214 -2.81 -5.08 -10.43
N GLU A 215 -3.43 -6.27 -10.47
CA GLU A 215 -4.86 -6.41 -10.73
C GLU A 215 -5.72 -5.83 -9.61
N LEU A 216 -5.30 -5.99 -8.35
CA LEU A 216 -5.93 -5.31 -7.21
C LEU A 216 -5.87 -3.79 -7.38
N CYS A 217 -4.72 -3.23 -7.74
CA CYS A 217 -4.58 -1.80 -8.01
C CYS A 217 -5.46 -1.35 -9.18
N ARG A 218 -5.52 -2.12 -10.27
CA ARG A 218 -6.39 -1.84 -11.42
C ARG A 218 -7.86 -1.78 -10.99
N THR A 219 -8.28 -2.72 -10.17
CA THR A 219 -9.66 -2.80 -9.64
C THR A 219 -9.98 -1.63 -8.71
N ALA A 220 -9.03 -1.23 -7.85
CA ALA A 220 -9.17 -0.07 -6.97
C ALA A 220 -9.11 1.28 -7.71
N GLY A 221 -8.79 1.28 -9.01
CA GLY A 221 -8.63 2.51 -9.80
C GLY A 221 -7.30 3.21 -9.57
N VAL A 222 -6.31 2.53 -8.99
CA VAL A 222 -4.96 3.04 -8.72
C VAL A 222 -4.05 2.79 -9.92
N LYS A 223 -3.30 3.82 -10.35
CA LYS A 223 -2.31 3.71 -11.41
C LYS A 223 -0.95 3.29 -10.83
N VAL A 224 -0.50 2.11 -11.20
CA VAL A 224 0.84 1.62 -10.83
C VAL A 224 1.89 2.28 -11.72
N LEU A 225 2.84 2.98 -11.11
CA LEU A 225 3.93 3.66 -11.81
C LEU A 225 5.16 2.78 -11.98
N ASP A 226 5.49 1.99 -10.93
CA ASP A 226 6.63 1.07 -10.94
C ASP A 226 6.43 -0.01 -9.87
N VAL A 227 7.25 -1.07 -9.92
CA VAL A 227 7.26 -2.14 -8.92
C VAL A 227 8.68 -2.38 -8.46
N MET A 228 8.88 -2.37 -7.15
CA MET A 228 10.15 -2.73 -6.54
C MET A 228 10.02 -4.06 -5.80
N VAL A 229 10.87 -5.01 -6.14
CA VAL A 229 10.92 -6.34 -5.51
C VAL A 229 12.17 -6.45 -4.66
N GLN A 230 12.03 -6.92 -3.43
CA GLN A 230 13.15 -7.25 -2.55
C GLN A 230 13.03 -8.68 -2.07
N ARG A 231 14.10 -9.47 -2.22
CA ARG A 231 14.21 -10.81 -1.63
C ARG A 231 14.86 -10.74 -0.27
N ARG A 232 14.23 -11.35 0.73
CA ARG A 232 14.76 -11.42 2.10
C ARG A 232 14.54 -12.80 2.71
N PRO A 233 15.44 -13.26 3.59
CA PRO A 233 15.20 -14.47 4.38
C PRO A 233 14.04 -14.26 5.36
N GLU A 234 14.02 -13.09 6.02
CA GLU A 234 13.01 -12.69 7.02
C GLU A 234 12.66 -11.20 6.84
N PRO A 235 11.43 -10.80 7.20
CA PRO A 235 11.03 -9.39 7.17
C PRO A 235 11.82 -8.57 8.19
N ASP A 236 12.12 -7.30 7.85
CA ASP A 236 12.68 -6.38 8.84
C ASP A 236 11.61 -6.04 9.89
N PRO A 237 11.94 -6.13 11.20
CA PRO A 237 10.95 -5.91 12.26
C PRO A 237 10.37 -4.50 12.26
N LYS A 238 11.13 -3.49 11.80
CA LYS A 238 10.73 -2.07 11.87
C LYS A 238 10.12 -1.56 10.58
N PHE A 239 10.64 -1.97 9.42
CA PHE A 239 10.27 -1.39 8.13
C PHE A 239 9.80 -2.39 7.08
N LEU A 240 9.68 -3.69 7.41
CA LEU A 240 9.47 -4.79 6.48
C LEU A 240 10.67 -5.00 5.53
N VAL A 241 11.12 -3.92 4.90
CA VAL A 241 12.37 -3.79 4.13
C VAL A 241 13.46 -3.21 5.03
N GLY A 242 14.75 -3.41 4.75
CA GLY A 242 15.81 -2.74 5.51
C GLY A 242 15.79 -1.21 5.32
N ARG A 243 16.34 -0.43 6.25
CA ARG A 243 16.32 1.05 6.23
C ARG A 243 16.80 1.62 4.89
N GLY A 244 17.98 1.20 4.39
CA GLY A 244 18.51 1.70 3.12
C GLY A 244 17.62 1.37 1.91
N LYS A 245 16.91 0.22 1.94
CA LYS A 245 15.93 -0.11 0.88
C LYS A 245 14.67 0.74 1.01
N LEU A 246 14.23 1.09 2.22
CA LEU A 246 13.13 2.02 2.41
C LEU A 246 13.46 3.39 1.82
N ASP A 247 14.65 3.92 2.11
CA ASP A 247 15.09 5.22 1.57
C ASP A 247 15.14 5.19 0.03
N GLU A 248 15.59 4.09 -0.58
CA GLU A 248 15.56 3.87 -2.04
C GLU A 248 14.11 3.86 -2.59
N ILE A 249 13.19 3.16 -1.91
CA ILE A 249 11.77 3.10 -2.28
C ILE A 249 11.15 4.50 -2.23
N LEU A 250 11.37 5.24 -1.16
CA LEU A 250 10.81 6.57 -0.98
C LEU A 250 11.38 7.55 -2.02
N LEU A 251 12.66 7.47 -2.30
CA LEU A 251 13.31 8.25 -3.35
C LEU A 251 12.69 7.93 -4.73
N ARG A 252 12.54 6.65 -5.05
CA ARG A 252 11.95 6.21 -6.33
C ARG A 252 10.50 6.67 -6.47
N ALA A 253 9.71 6.55 -5.40
CA ALA A 253 8.33 7.02 -5.38
C ALA A 253 8.22 8.53 -5.62
N MET A 254 9.11 9.31 -5.01
CA MET A 254 9.18 10.77 -5.20
C MET A 254 9.56 11.14 -6.64
N GLN A 255 10.54 10.46 -7.23
CA GLN A 255 10.97 10.69 -8.61
C GLN A 255 9.84 10.44 -9.62
N LEU A 256 9.07 9.38 -9.40
CA LEU A 256 7.92 9.03 -10.24
C LEU A 256 6.68 9.91 -9.95
N GLY A 257 6.72 10.72 -8.90
CA GLY A 257 5.56 11.48 -8.43
C GLY A 257 4.43 10.58 -7.93
N ALA A 258 4.76 9.45 -7.30
CA ALA A 258 3.79 8.62 -6.62
C ALA A 258 3.21 9.35 -5.39
N GLU A 259 1.94 9.14 -5.14
CA GLU A 259 1.22 9.67 -3.98
C GLU A 259 1.03 8.60 -2.91
N ILE A 260 1.10 7.33 -3.35
CA ILE A 260 0.87 6.14 -2.54
C ILE A 260 2.05 5.18 -2.69
N VAL A 261 2.44 4.54 -1.60
CA VAL A 261 3.31 3.36 -1.60
C VAL A 261 2.52 2.18 -1.05
N ILE A 262 2.43 1.11 -1.84
CA ILE A 262 1.66 -0.10 -1.48
C ILE A 262 2.64 -1.23 -1.24
N PHE A 263 2.58 -1.83 -0.05
CA PHE A 263 3.42 -2.94 0.36
C PHE A 263 2.69 -4.28 0.25
N ASP A 264 3.41 -5.31 -0.16
CA ASP A 264 3.05 -6.72 -0.09
C ASP A 264 4.28 -7.52 0.38
N PRO A 265 4.16 -8.29 1.47
CA PRO A 265 2.98 -8.62 2.27
C PRO A 265 2.51 -7.51 3.23
N ASP A 266 1.44 -7.82 3.98
CA ASP A 266 0.86 -6.89 4.95
C ASP A 266 1.87 -6.37 5.97
N LEU A 267 1.66 -5.13 6.37
CA LEU A 267 2.46 -4.46 7.38
C LEU A 267 1.91 -4.73 8.79
N SER A 268 2.77 -5.05 9.73
CA SER A 268 2.38 -4.96 11.14
C SER A 268 2.04 -3.51 11.52
N PRO A 269 1.23 -3.28 12.56
CA PRO A 269 0.94 -1.92 13.03
C PRO A 269 2.19 -1.09 13.34
N GLY A 270 3.25 -1.73 13.87
CA GLY A 270 4.53 -1.10 14.14
C GLY A 270 5.28 -0.69 12.88
N GLN A 271 5.31 -1.56 11.86
CA GLN A 271 5.93 -1.29 10.56
C GLN A 271 5.18 -0.18 9.81
N ALA A 272 3.85 -0.27 9.74
CA ALA A 272 3.01 0.75 9.10
C ALA A 272 3.25 2.13 9.74
N ARG A 273 3.39 2.17 11.07
CA ARG A 273 3.72 3.37 11.81
C ARG A 273 5.11 3.89 11.45
N ALA A 274 6.14 3.07 11.55
CA ALA A 274 7.51 3.47 11.31
C ALA A 274 7.75 3.97 9.88
N ILE A 275 7.12 3.32 8.88
CA ILE A 275 7.17 3.75 7.48
C ILE A 275 6.41 5.06 7.29
N SER A 276 5.20 5.21 7.86
CA SER A 276 4.41 6.44 7.76
C SER A 276 5.06 7.64 8.47
N GLU A 277 5.90 7.41 9.47
CA GLU A 277 6.72 8.46 10.10
C GLU A 277 7.89 8.89 9.21
N ALA A 278 8.36 8.00 8.32
CA ALA A 278 9.48 8.27 7.41
C ALA A 278 9.06 8.98 6.10
N THR A 279 7.76 9.07 5.78
CA THR A 279 7.29 9.67 4.52
C THR A 279 5.99 10.45 4.68
N ASP A 280 5.76 11.39 3.74
CA ASP A 280 4.49 12.11 3.60
C ASP A 280 3.51 11.40 2.66
N MET A 281 3.93 10.39 1.94
CA MET A 281 3.10 9.61 1.04
C MET A 281 2.12 8.74 1.83
N LYS A 282 0.98 8.43 1.22
CA LYS A 282 0.03 7.47 1.79
C LYS A 282 0.67 6.08 1.73
N VAL A 283 0.77 5.42 2.87
CA VAL A 283 1.29 4.06 3.00
C VAL A 283 0.12 3.11 3.13
N LEU A 284 0.01 2.17 2.23
CA LEU A 284 -1.00 1.12 2.22
C LEU A 284 -0.30 -0.24 2.21
N ASP A 285 -1.01 -1.26 2.64
CA ASP A 285 -0.66 -2.65 2.41
C ASP A 285 -1.75 -3.37 1.60
N ARG A 286 -1.51 -4.64 1.30
CA ARG A 286 -2.43 -5.47 0.52
C ARG A 286 -3.83 -5.49 1.12
N THR A 287 -3.94 -5.70 2.44
CA THR A 287 -5.23 -5.74 3.15
C THR A 287 -5.99 -4.42 3.06
N MET A 288 -5.32 -3.27 3.22
CA MET A 288 -5.97 -1.97 3.06
C MET A 288 -6.50 -1.76 1.63
N LEU A 289 -5.73 -2.20 0.62
CA LEU A 289 -6.16 -2.11 -0.78
C LEU A 289 -7.41 -2.97 -1.05
N ILE A 290 -7.45 -4.20 -0.53
CA ILE A 290 -8.60 -5.10 -0.64
C ILE A 290 -9.81 -4.49 0.06
N LEU A 291 -9.65 -3.95 1.27
CA LEU A 291 -10.72 -3.28 2.02
C LEU A 291 -11.28 -2.06 1.27
N ASP A 292 -10.43 -1.29 0.58
CA ASP A 292 -10.87 -0.15 -0.24
C ASP A 292 -11.68 -0.63 -1.47
N ILE A 293 -11.28 -1.74 -2.11
CA ILE A 293 -12.04 -2.37 -3.21
C ILE A 293 -13.42 -2.80 -2.71
N PHE A 294 -13.48 -3.47 -1.56
CA PHE A 294 -14.75 -3.89 -0.97
C PHE A 294 -15.65 -2.71 -0.61
N ALA A 295 -15.08 -1.61 -0.10
CA ALA A 295 -15.86 -0.42 0.19
C ALA A 295 -16.50 0.21 -1.07
N GLN A 296 -15.82 0.07 -2.22
CA GLN A 296 -16.35 0.54 -3.51
C GLN A 296 -17.45 -0.37 -4.07
N HIS A 297 -17.36 -1.69 -3.83
CA HIS A 297 -18.27 -2.68 -4.42
C HIS A 297 -19.46 -3.05 -3.50
N ALA A 298 -19.40 -2.75 -2.20
CA ALA A 298 -20.51 -3.00 -1.28
C ALA A 298 -21.75 -2.19 -1.67
N THR A 299 -22.80 -2.85 -2.11
CA THR A 299 -24.07 -2.21 -2.51
C THR A 299 -25.13 -2.38 -1.44
N SER A 300 -25.22 -3.55 -0.80
CA SER A 300 -26.20 -3.83 0.24
C SER A 300 -25.88 -3.07 1.54
N ARG A 301 -26.90 -2.90 2.37
CA ARG A 301 -26.74 -2.31 3.70
C ARG A 301 -25.87 -3.17 4.60
N ASP A 302 -26.03 -4.48 4.51
CA ASP A 302 -25.28 -5.45 5.31
C ASP A 302 -23.81 -5.47 4.88
N GLY A 303 -23.54 -5.54 3.58
CA GLY A 303 -22.19 -5.49 3.04
C GLY A 303 -21.44 -4.21 3.43
N LYS A 304 -22.10 -3.05 3.34
CA LYS A 304 -21.50 -1.76 3.78
C LYS A 304 -21.13 -1.76 5.26
N LEU A 305 -22.00 -2.29 6.13
CA LEU A 305 -21.72 -2.36 7.57
C LEU A 305 -20.56 -3.34 7.87
N GLN A 306 -20.50 -4.47 7.16
CA GLN A 306 -19.44 -5.45 7.30
C GLN A 306 -18.08 -4.88 6.86
N VAL A 307 -18.02 -4.23 5.71
CA VAL A 307 -16.80 -3.60 5.21
C VAL A 307 -16.34 -2.47 6.14
N GLU A 308 -17.26 -1.61 6.61
CA GLU A 308 -16.93 -0.54 7.57
C GLU A 308 -16.35 -1.12 8.86
N LEU A 309 -16.92 -2.21 9.37
CA LEU A 309 -16.42 -2.90 10.55
C LEU A 309 -15.00 -3.45 10.33
N ALA A 310 -14.76 -4.12 9.20
CA ALA A 310 -13.44 -4.65 8.86
C ALA A 310 -12.40 -3.53 8.72
N GLN A 311 -12.73 -2.45 8.01
CA GLN A 311 -11.85 -1.29 7.88
C GLN A 311 -11.48 -0.69 9.25
N LEU A 312 -12.46 -0.50 10.13
CA LEU A 312 -12.21 0.05 11.46
C LEU A 312 -11.33 -0.87 12.32
N ARG A 313 -11.60 -2.18 12.33
CA ARG A 313 -10.80 -3.17 13.08
C ARG A 313 -9.35 -3.17 12.59
N TYR A 314 -9.14 -3.11 11.27
CA TYR A 314 -7.81 -3.08 10.68
C TYR A 314 -7.06 -1.77 10.92
N VAL A 315 -7.75 -0.62 10.84
CA VAL A 315 -7.15 0.71 10.94
C VAL A 315 -6.88 1.13 12.39
N ILE A 316 -7.75 0.76 13.36
CA ILE A 316 -7.61 1.21 14.76
C ILE A 316 -6.22 0.94 15.37
N PRO A 317 -5.61 -0.26 15.22
CA PRO A 317 -4.26 -0.52 15.73
C PRO A 317 -3.17 0.32 15.03
N ARG A 318 -3.45 0.77 13.81
CA ARG A 318 -2.55 1.53 12.93
C ARG A 318 -2.72 3.06 13.04
N LEU A 319 -3.69 3.53 13.83
CA LEU A 319 -3.90 4.98 14.05
C LEU A 319 -2.68 5.62 14.72
N ILE A 320 -2.17 6.65 14.06
CA ILE A 320 -0.96 7.39 14.46
C ILE A 320 -1.34 8.82 14.81
N GLU A 321 -0.71 9.34 15.84
CA GLU A 321 -0.77 10.77 16.16
C GLU A 321 0.15 11.55 15.22
N LYS A 322 -0.41 12.12 14.15
CA LYS A 322 0.36 12.94 13.18
C LYS A 322 0.82 14.31 13.72
N ASN A 323 0.56 14.65 14.98
CA ASN A 323 0.83 15.98 15.56
C ASN A 323 1.31 15.94 17.01
N THR A 324 2.40 15.20 17.30
CA THR A 324 3.02 15.25 18.64
C THR A 324 3.69 16.60 18.95
N MET A 325 4.04 17.43 17.96
CA MET A 325 4.65 18.73 18.22
C MET A 325 3.64 19.83 18.59
N MET A 326 2.41 19.78 18.10
CA MET A 326 1.42 20.82 18.41
C MET A 326 0.77 20.62 19.78
N SER A 327 0.69 19.38 20.28
CA SER A 327 0.20 19.08 21.63
C SER A 327 1.24 19.40 22.73
N ARG A 328 2.55 19.43 22.39
CA ARG A 328 3.60 19.87 23.33
C ARG A 328 3.69 21.38 23.47
N LEU A 329 3.26 22.14 22.47
CA LEU A 329 3.27 23.62 22.50
C LEU A 329 2.06 24.26 23.19
N THR A 330 0.95 23.50 23.36
CA THR A 330 -0.23 23.96 24.09
C THR A 330 -0.31 23.48 25.55
N GLY A 331 0.65 22.65 25.99
CA GLY A 331 0.79 22.22 27.37
C GLY A 331 1.73 23.15 28.12
N GLY A 332 1.20 24.13 28.90
CA GLY A 332 1.98 24.86 29.89
C GLY A 332 2.64 23.91 30.91
N ILE A 333 3.59 24.42 31.69
CA ILE A 333 4.31 23.71 32.76
C ILE A 333 3.31 22.93 33.61
N GLY A 334 3.24 21.59 33.40
CA GLY A 334 2.28 20.73 34.11
C GLY A 334 1.38 19.86 33.24
N GLY A 335 1.73 19.57 31.97
CA GLY A 335 0.93 18.79 31.02
C GLY A 335 0.58 17.34 31.42
N ARG A 336 0.20 17.11 32.68
CA ARG A 336 -0.51 15.96 33.25
C ARG A 336 -1.88 16.44 33.75
N GLY A 337 -2.69 16.99 32.84
CA GLY A 337 -4.11 17.22 33.10
C GLY A 337 -4.92 16.02 32.60
N PRO A 338 -6.13 15.74 33.15
CA PRO A 338 -6.98 14.61 32.80
C PRO A 338 -7.69 14.80 31.45
N GLY A 339 -7.07 15.43 30.45
CA GLY A 339 -7.59 15.61 29.10
C GLY A 339 -7.06 14.52 28.17
N GLU A 340 -7.97 13.76 27.57
CA GLU A 340 -7.63 12.77 26.51
C GLU A 340 -6.94 13.48 25.34
N THR A 341 -5.89 12.84 24.79
CA THR A 341 -5.26 13.31 23.56
C THR A 341 -6.25 13.19 22.39
N LYS A 342 -6.08 13.99 21.35
CA LYS A 342 -6.90 13.91 20.12
C LYS A 342 -6.91 12.50 19.53
N LEU A 343 -5.81 11.76 19.68
CA LEU A 343 -5.69 10.37 19.24
C LEU A 343 -6.55 9.43 20.09
N GLU A 344 -6.55 9.60 21.42
CA GLU A 344 -7.38 8.79 22.34
C GLU A 344 -8.86 9.01 22.07
N ILE A 345 -9.27 10.26 21.85
CA ILE A 345 -10.65 10.61 21.46
C ILE A 345 -11.02 9.92 20.14
N ASN A 346 -10.15 9.97 19.14
CA ASN A 346 -10.41 9.33 17.85
C ASN A 346 -10.48 7.80 17.98
N ARG A 347 -9.57 7.19 18.76
CA ARG A 347 -9.59 5.75 19.04
C ARG A 347 -10.84 5.33 19.80
N ARG A 348 -11.28 6.12 20.78
CA ARG A 348 -12.52 5.87 21.50
C ARG A 348 -13.71 5.92 20.56
N ARG A 349 -13.88 6.99 19.78
CA ARG A 349 -14.95 7.10 18.78
C ARG A 349 -14.96 5.94 17.79
N ALA A 350 -13.78 5.50 17.33
CA ALA A 350 -13.68 4.37 16.45
C ALA A 350 -14.11 3.05 17.13
N ARG A 351 -13.75 2.82 18.40
CA ARG A 351 -14.22 1.66 19.19
C ARG A 351 -15.73 1.69 19.44
N ASP A 352 -16.27 2.86 19.80
CA ASP A 352 -17.71 3.03 19.98
C ASP A 352 -18.46 2.72 18.67
N ARG A 353 -17.88 3.13 17.53
CA ARG A 353 -18.42 2.82 16.21
C ARG A 353 -18.37 1.32 15.89
N VAL A 354 -17.25 0.65 16.21
CA VAL A 354 -17.12 -0.81 16.08
C VAL A 354 -18.22 -1.52 16.86
N HIS A 355 -18.40 -1.18 18.14
CA HIS A 355 -19.43 -1.79 18.98
C HIS A 355 -20.85 -1.59 18.40
N LEU A 356 -21.16 -0.38 17.94
CA LEU A 356 -22.45 -0.09 17.29
C LEU A 356 -22.66 -0.92 16.01
N LEU A 357 -21.60 -1.12 15.21
CA LEU A 357 -21.67 -1.91 13.98
C LEU A 357 -21.88 -3.39 14.30
N GLU A 358 -21.18 -3.91 15.32
CA GLU A 358 -21.34 -5.30 15.79
C GLU A 358 -22.78 -5.58 16.22
N GLN A 359 -23.36 -4.71 17.05
CA GLN A 359 -24.77 -4.84 17.47
C GLN A 359 -25.74 -4.83 16.29
N ARG A 360 -25.52 -3.96 15.30
CA ARG A 360 -26.37 -3.90 14.11
C ARG A 360 -26.27 -5.14 13.26
N LEU A 361 -25.06 -5.69 13.08
CA LEU A 361 -24.84 -6.91 12.33
C LEU A 361 -25.43 -8.14 13.02
N GLU A 362 -25.36 -8.20 14.36
CA GLU A 362 -25.98 -9.25 15.15
C GLU A 362 -27.52 -9.25 14.99
N ALA A 363 -28.15 -8.08 15.10
CA ALA A 363 -29.59 -7.95 14.86
C ALA A 363 -30.01 -8.38 13.46
N LEU A 364 -29.20 -8.07 12.43
CA LEU A 364 -29.44 -8.51 11.04
C LEU A 364 -29.26 -10.03 10.88
N ALA A 365 -28.30 -10.62 11.62
CA ALA A 365 -28.10 -12.09 11.63
C ALA A 365 -29.30 -12.81 12.25
N ASP A 366 -29.85 -12.29 13.33
CA ASP A 366 -31.04 -12.84 13.99
C ASP A 366 -32.29 -12.75 13.10
N ASP A 367 -32.49 -11.62 12.42
CA ASP A 367 -33.56 -11.46 11.43
C ASP A 367 -33.43 -12.49 10.29
N ARG A 368 -32.21 -12.75 9.81
CA ARG A 368 -31.94 -13.80 8.79
C ARG A 368 -32.26 -15.19 9.31
N ARG A 369 -31.85 -15.52 10.55
CA ARG A 369 -32.18 -16.83 11.19
C ARG A 369 -33.68 -17.03 11.33
N LEU A 370 -34.42 -15.99 11.70
CA LEU A 370 -35.89 -16.05 11.80
C LEU A 370 -36.54 -16.28 10.44
N ARG A 371 -36.11 -15.57 9.41
CA ARG A 371 -36.60 -15.77 8.02
C ARG A 371 -36.27 -17.17 7.51
N ARG A 372 -35.09 -17.73 7.79
CA ARG A 372 -34.72 -19.11 7.46
C ARG A 372 -35.64 -20.13 8.13
N LYS A 373 -35.89 -20.00 9.46
CA LYS A 373 -36.85 -20.89 10.17
C LYS A 373 -38.25 -20.85 9.60
N GLN A 374 -38.69 -19.72 9.05
CA GLN A 374 -39.99 -19.57 8.41
C GLN A 374 -40.02 -20.17 7.00
N ARG A 375 -38.88 -20.17 6.25
CA ARG A 375 -38.74 -20.76 4.92
C ARG A 375 -38.63 -22.29 4.94
N GLY A 376 -38.07 -22.88 6.02
CA GLY A 376 -37.71 -24.31 6.15
C GLY A 376 -38.82 -25.35 6.00
N ARG A 377 -39.97 -24.99 5.39
CA ARG A 377 -41.05 -25.92 5.04
C ARG A 377 -41.35 -26.01 3.54
N ARG A 378 -40.63 -25.26 2.66
CA ARG A 378 -40.85 -25.26 1.19
C ARG A 378 -39.57 -24.96 0.40
N GLU A 379 -38.41 -25.47 0.83
CA GLU A 379 -37.16 -25.00 0.23
C GLU A 379 -36.78 -25.78 -1.01
N LEU A 380 -36.54 -25.01 -2.08
CA LEU A 380 -35.80 -25.50 -3.25
C LEU A 380 -34.35 -25.76 -2.82
N PRO A 381 -33.73 -26.83 -3.32
CA PRO A 381 -32.31 -27.07 -3.09
C PRO A 381 -31.47 -25.87 -3.46
N THR A 382 -30.35 -25.68 -2.75
CA THR A 382 -29.50 -24.52 -2.92
C THR A 382 -28.11 -24.91 -3.38
N ILE A 383 -27.58 -24.14 -4.33
CA ILE A 383 -26.24 -24.30 -4.90
C ILE A 383 -25.46 -23.00 -4.62
N ALA A 384 -24.23 -23.11 -4.12
CA ALA A 384 -23.35 -21.97 -4.02
C ALA A 384 -22.17 -22.09 -5.01
N ILE A 385 -21.94 -21.02 -5.76
CA ILE A 385 -20.77 -20.91 -6.63
C ILE A 385 -19.63 -20.34 -5.81
N CYS A 386 -18.51 -21.05 -5.74
CA CYS A 386 -17.28 -20.61 -5.10
C CYS A 386 -16.09 -20.67 -6.08
N GLY A 387 -14.99 -20.08 -5.72
CA GLY A 387 -13.77 -20.10 -6.52
C GLY A 387 -12.98 -18.79 -6.41
N TYR A 388 -11.82 -18.78 -7.02
CA TYR A 388 -10.90 -17.65 -6.96
C TYR A 388 -11.49 -16.38 -7.61
N THR A 389 -10.95 -15.21 -7.28
CA THR A 389 -11.34 -13.97 -7.95
C THR A 389 -11.05 -14.06 -9.45
N ASN A 390 -11.92 -13.47 -10.26
CA ASN A 390 -11.83 -13.49 -11.73
C ASN A 390 -11.90 -14.86 -12.41
N ALA A 391 -12.26 -15.95 -11.70
CA ALA A 391 -12.50 -17.26 -12.33
C ALA A 391 -13.77 -17.29 -13.21
N GLY A 392 -14.56 -16.21 -13.22
CA GLY A 392 -15.77 -16.08 -14.06
C GLY A 392 -17.06 -16.56 -13.39
N LYS A 393 -17.14 -16.59 -12.05
CA LYS A 393 -18.31 -17.02 -11.27
C LYS A 393 -19.61 -16.30 -11.64
N SER A 394 -19.58 -14.97 -11.63
CA SER A 394 -20.75 -14.13 -11.94
C SER A 394 -21.16 -14.24 -13.41
N THR A 395 -20.20 -14.42 -14.31
CA THR A 395 -20.46 -14.71 -15.73
C THR A 395 -21.17 -16.06 -15.89
N LEU A 396 -20.68 -17.09 -15.18
CA LEU A 396 -21.28 -18.41 -15.19
C LEU A 396 -22.72 -18.38 -14.64
N LEU A 397 -22.94 -17.69 -13.49
CA LEU A 397 -24.30 -17.52 -12.94
C LEU A 397 -25.24 -16.88 -13.97
N ASN A 398 -24.79 -15.80 -14.64
CA ASN A 398 -25.59 -15.11 -15.66
C ASN A 398 -25.95 -16.03 -16.82
N SER A 399 -24.99 -16.80 -17.32
CA SER A 399 -25.18 -17.69 -18.44
C SER A 399 -26.10 -18.87 -18.11
N LEU A 400 -26.02 -19.38 -16.87
CA LEU A 400 -26.91 -20.46 -16.39
C LEU A 400 -28.34 -19.97 -16.14
N THR A 401 -28.52 -18.71 -15.67
CA THR A 401 -29.86 -18.20 -15.25
C THR A 401 -30.49 -17.21 -16.23
N GLN A 402 -29.89 -17.01 -17.39
CA GLN A 402 -30.37 -16.05 -18.43
C GLN A 402 -30.54 -14.62 -17.89
N GLY A 403 -29.69 -14.21 -16.95
CA GLY A 403 -29.78 -12.94 -16.28
C GLY A 403 -28.70 -11.96 -16.71
N ASP A 404 -28.93 -10.65 -16.46
CA ASP A 404 -28.04 -9.53 -16.80
C ASP A 404 -27.32 -8.97 -15.54
N ALA A 405 -26.73 -9.82 -14.69
CA ALA A 405 -25.90 -9.28 -13.60
C ALA A 405 -24.60 -8.69 -14.18
N LEU A 406 -24.13 -7.60 -13.60
CA LEU A 406 -22.88 -6.94 -13.98
C LEU A 406 -21.70 -7.91 -13.80
N ALA A 407 -21.33 -8.62 -14.85
CA ALA A 407 -20.09 -9.34 -14.94
C ALA A 407 -19.01 -8.34 -15.37
N ALA A 408 -18.18 -7.91 -14.45
CA ALA A 408 -17.04 -7.04 -14.76
C ALA A 408 -15.74 -7.85 -14.70
N ASP A 409 -14.84 -7.61 -15.64
CA ASP A 409 -13.46 -8.12 -15.61
C ASP A 409 -12.65 -7.37 -14.56
N LYS A 410 -13.03 -7.56 -13.29
CA LYS A 410 -12.42 -6.95 -12.11
C LYS A 410 -12.44 -7.93 -10.94
N LEU A 411 -11.40 -7.90 -10.12
CA LEU A 411 -11.38 -8.66 -8.87
C LEU A 411 -12.52 -8.22 -7.95
N PHE A 412 -13.16 -9.16 -7.25
CA PHE A 412 -14.24 -8.87 -6.31
C PHE A 412 -15.44 -8.12 -6.95
N ALA A 413 -15.80 -8.47 -8.18
CA ALA A 413 -16.96 -7.88 -8.85
C ALA A 413 -18.28 -8.12 -8.08
N THR A 414 -18.38 -9.27 -7.40
CA THR A 414 -19.51 -9.65 -6.53
C THR A 414 -19.04 -9.62 -5.08
N LEU A 415 -19.63 -8.75 -4.27
CA LEU A 415 -19.42 -8.69 -2.82
C LEU A 415 -20.66 -9.17 -2.06
N ASP A 416 -21.83 -8.71 -2.49
CA ASP A 416 -23.11 -9.12 -1.94
C ASP A 416 -23.58 -10.40 -2.67
N PRO A 417 -24.01 -11.45 -1.95
CA PRO A 417 -24.50 -12.68 -2.60
C PRO A 417 -25.68 -12.38 -3.52
N ILE A 418 -25.62 -12.90 -4.73
CA ILE A 418 -26.69 -12.78 -5.71
C ILE A 418 -27.32 -14.15 -5.91
N SER A 419 -28.53 -14.33 -5.38
CA SER A 419 -29.27 -15.58 -5.51
C SER A 419 -30.30 -15.52 -6.65
N ARG A 420 -30.36 -16.56 -7.46
CA ARG A 420 -31.31 -16.70 -8.59
C ARG A 420 -31.92 -18.08 -8.65
N ARG A 421 -33.06 -18.18 -9.30
CA ARG A 421 -33.65 -19.48 -9.63
C ARG A 421 -33.00 -20.03 -10.89
N LEU A 422 -32.60 -21.28 -10.84
CA LEU A 422 -32.10 -22.06 -11.96
C LEU A 422 -33.07 -23.20 -12.22
N ARG A 423 -33.54 -23.33 -13.48
CA ARG A 423 -34.40 -24.42 -13.93
C ARG A 423 -33.57 -25.39 -14.77
N PHE A 424 -33.57 -26.64 -14.36
CA PHE A 424 -32.93 -27.73 -15.09
C PHE A 424 -33.77 -28.23 -16.27
N PRO A 425 -33.15 -28.94 -17.24
CA PRO A 425 -33.85 -29.47 -18.38
C PRO A 425 -35.02 -30.42 -18.04
N ARG A 426 -34.98 -31.06 -16.85
CA ARG A 426 -36.05 -31.95 -16.34
C ARG A 426 -37.07 -31.22 -15.46
N GLU A 427 -37.24 -29.93 -15.65
CA GLU A 427 -38.23 -29.07 -14.95
C GLU A 427 -38.02 -28.92 -13.43
N ARG A 428 -36.88 -29.36 -12.90
CA ARG A 428 -36.53 -29.15 -11.49
C ARG A 428 -35.98 -27.75 -11.31
N GLU A 429 -36.30 -27.11 -10.20
CA GLU A 429 -35.81 -25.78 -9.87
C GLU A 429 -34.93 -25.81 -8.63
N VAL A 430 -33.90 -24.96 -8.61
CA VAL A 430 -33.00 -24.74 -7.49
C VAL A 430 -32.73 -23.27 -7.33
N ILE A 431 -32.17 -22.89 -6.18
CA ILE A 431 -31.59 -21.55 -5.96
C ILE A 431 -30.08 -21.68 -6.16
N ILE A 432 -29.53 -20.88 -7.06
CA ILE A 432 -28.08 -20.77 -7.26
C ILE A 432 -27.62 -19.41 -6.81
N THR A 433 -26.55 -19.37 -6.02
CA THR A 433 -26.03 -18.14 -5.41
C THR A 433 -24.57 -17.93 -5.82
N ASP A 434 -24.26 -16.75 -6.37
CA ASP A 434 -22.88 -16.28 -6.54
C ASP A 434 -22.33 -15.74 -5.23
N THR A 435 -21.09 -16.09 -4.93
CA THR A 435 -20.44 -15.68 -3.69
C THR A 435 -19.22 -14.81 -3.95
N VAL A 436 -18.66 -14.23 -2.89
CA VAL A 436 -17.43 -13.43 -2.95
C VAL A 436 -16.29 -14.30 -3.49
N GLY A 437 -15.48 -13.74 -4.40
CA GLY A 437 -14.30 -14.42 -4.89
C GLY A 437 -13.23 -14.55 -3.81
N PHE A 438 -12.59 -15.69 -3.73
CA PHE A 438 -11.45 -15.90 -2.85
C PHE A 438 -10.16 -15.32 -3.46
N ILE A 439 -9.22 -15.00 -2.61
CA ILE A 439 -7.88 -14.49 -2.96
C ILE A 439 -6.86 -15.12 -2.02
N ARG A 440 -5.62 -15.24 -2.46
CA ARG A 440 -4.51 -15.69 -1.59
C ARG A 440 -4.36 -14.76 -0.38
N ASP A 441 -4.02 -15.34 0.77
CA ASP A 441 -3.77 -14.59 2.01
C ASP A 441 -4.96 -13.66 2.35
N LEU A 442 -6.21 -14.19 2.31
CA LEU A 442 -7.41 -13.42 2.67
C LEU A 442 -7.30 -12.96 4.14
N PRO A 443 -7.35 -11.64 4.42
CA PRO A 443 -7.20 -11.13 5.79
C PRO A 443 -8.26 -11.67 6.75
N GLU A 444 -7.84 -12.01 7.97
CA GLU A 444 -8.76 -12.55 9.02
C GLU A 444 -9.91 -11.59 9.32
N GLU A 445 -9.64 -10.28 9.31
CA GLU A 445 -10.67 -9.25 9.52
C GLU A 445 -11.76 -9.29 8.45
N LEU A 446 -11.37 -9.62 7.20
CA LEU A 446 -12.31 -9.79 6.11
C LEU A 446 -13.09 -11.10 6.24
N VAL A 447 -12.43 -12.20 6.57
CA VAL A 447 -13.10 -13.49 6.86
C VAL A 447 -14.16 -13.30 7.94
N ALA A 448 -13.81 -12.61 9.03
CA ALA A 448 -14.74 -12.32 10.12
C ALA A 448 -15.91 -11.42 9.67
N ALA A 449 -15.64 -10.43 8.82
CA ALA A 449 -16.67 -9.53 8.30
C ALA A 449 -17.63 -10.24 7.34
N PHE A 450 -17.11 -11.12 6.47
CA PHE A 450 -17.91 -11.87 5.49
C PHE A 450 -18.46 -13.19 5.99
N ARG A 451 -18.28 -13.51 7.27
CA ARG A 451 -18.75 -14.76 7.88
C ARG A 451 -20.22 -15.05 7.54
N ALA A 452 -21.07 -14.03 7.55
CA ALA A 452 -22.48 -14.18 7.23
C ALA A 452 -22.73 -14.58 5.74
N THR A 453 -21.92 -14.06 4.82
CA THR A 453 -21.96 -14.44 3.39
C THR A 453 -21.40 -15.84 3.18
N LEU A 454 -20.37 -16.21 3.95
CA LEU A 454 -19.77 -17.53 3.93
C LEU A 454 -20.68 -18.58 4.59
N GLU A 455 -21.51 -18.19 5.57
CA GLU A 455 -22.56 -19.03 6.15
C GLU A 455 -23.64 -19.40 5.12
N GLU A 456 -23.90 -18.57 4.11
CA GLU A 456 -24.80 -18.94 3.00
C GLU A 456 -24.23 -20.10 2.16
N MET A 457 -22.91 -20.18 2.00
CA MET A 457 -22.27 -21.35 1.38
C MET A 457 -22.37 -22.59 2.26
N ALA A 458 -22.29 -22.42 3.59
CA ALA A 458 -22.47 -23.51 4.53
C ALA A 458 -23.90 -24.08 4.51
N ASP A 459 -24.87 -23.28 4.18
CA ASP A 459 -26.28 -23.71 4.05
C ASP A 459 -26.58 -24.36 2.67
N ALA A 460 -25.69 -24.22 1.66
CA ALA A 460 -25.90 -24.79 0.34
C ALA A 460 -25.82 -26.34 0.35
N ASP A 461 -26.61 -27.00 -0.46
CA ASP A 461 -26.64 -28.46 -0.62
C ASP A 461 -25.48 -28.95 -1.51
N LEU A 462 -25.00 -28.09 -2.43
CA LEU A 462 -23.92 -28.38 -3.36
C LEU A 462 -23.05 -27.15 -3.59
N LEU A 463 -21.73 -27.33 -3.65
CA LEU A 463 -20.78 -26.31 -4.07
C LEU A 463 -20.37 -26.49 -5.53
N VAL A 464 -20.36 -25.41 -6.29
CA VAL A 464 -19.80 -25.35 -7.65
C VAL A 464 -18.50 -24.57 -7.59
N HIS A 465 -17.38 -25.29 -7.62
CA HIS A 465 -16.04 -24.69 -7.55
C HIS A 465 -15.57 -24.32 -8.95
N VAL A 466 -15.55 -23.03 -9.25
CA VAL A 466 -15.17 -22.50 -10.57
C VAL A 466 -13.70 -22.09 -10.54
N VAL A 467 -12.94 -22.60 -11.51
CA VAL A 467 -11.50 -22.34 -11.68
C VAL A 467 -11.26 -21.79 -13.08
N ASP A 468 -10.38 -20.82 -13.21
CA ASP A 468 -9.89 -20.35 -14.52
C ASP A 468 -8.95 -21.40 -15.11
N ALA A 469 -9.43 -22.16 -16.09
CA ALA A 469 -8.65 -23.23 -16.71
C ALA A 469 -7.41 -22.71 -17.48
N SER A 470 -7.44 -21.46 -17.91
CA SER A 470 -6.35 -20.82 -18.65
C SER A 470 -5.24 -20.25 -17.74
N ASP A 471 -5.44 -20.22 -16.42
CA ASP A 471 -4.45 -19.69 -15.49
C ASP A 471 -3.32 -20.72 -15.24
N PRO A 472 -2.05 -20.36 -15.44
CA PRO A 472 -0.93 -21.26 -15.17
C PRO A 472 -0.81 -21.64 -13.68
N ASP A 473 -1.35 -20.79 -12.78
CA ASP A 473 -1.32 -20.99 -11.32
C ASP A 473 -2.60 -21.65 -10.77
N ARG A 474 -3.49 -22.16 -11.63
CA ARG A 474 -4.81 -22.77 -11.29
C ARG A 474 -4.76 -23.76 -10.12
N ASP A 475 -3.73 -24.60 -10.05
CA ASP A 475 -3.58 -25.58 -8.95
C ASP A 475 -3.27 -24.89 -7.60
N ALA A 476 -2.57 -23.78 -7.63
CA ALA A 476 -2.31 -22.99 -6.42
C ALA A 476 -3.58 -22.22 -5.99
N GLU A 477 -4.39 -21.77 -6.94
CA GLU A 477 -5.69 -21.15 -6.66
C GLU A 477 -6.68 -22.15 -6.04
N ILE A 478 -6.75 -23.38 -6.57
CA ILE A 478 -7.57 -24.46 -6.00
C ILE A 478 -7.15 -24.69 -4.54
N ARG A 479 -5.85 -24.90 -4.28
CA ARG A 479 -5.34 -25.11 -2.92
C ARG A 479 -5.65 -23.93 -1.99
N ALA A 480 -5.56 -22.70 -2.49
CA ALA A 480 -5.90 -21.52 -1.71
C ALA A 480 -7.39 -21.49 -1.31
N VAL A 481 -8.28 -21.79 -2.25
CA VAL A 481 -9.72 -21.88 -1.98
C VAL A 481 -10.02 -23.00 -0.99
N GLU A 482 -9.46 -24.19 -1.17
CA GLU A 482 -9.64 -25.34 -0.27
C GLU A 482 -9.13 -25.05 1.15
N GLY A 483 -7.97 -24.40 1.26
CA GLY A 483 -7.42 -23.95 2.55
C GLY A 483 -8.38 -22.99 3.26
N ILE A 484 -8.90 -21.98 2.57
CA ILE A 484 -9.87 -21.05 3.14
C ILE A 484 -11.16 -21.75 3.56
N LEU A 485 -11.69 -22.66 2.73
CA LEU A 485 -12.91 -23.42 3.06
C LEU A 485 -12.71 -24.31 4.29
N ALA A 486 -11.50 -24.87 4.50
CA ALA A 486 -11.15 -25.66 5.67
C ALA A 486 -11.03 -24.77 6.92
N ASP A 487 -10.34 -23.62 6.82
CA ASP A 487 -10.08 -22.70 7.93
C ASP A 487 -11.35 -22.03 8.48
N LEU A 488 -12.39 -21.90 7.65
CA LEU A 488 -13.68 -21.36 8.05
C LEU A 488 -14.41 -22.20 9.11
N GLY A 489 -14.09 -23.49 9.23
CA GLY A 489 -14.68 -24.38 10.24
C GLY A 489 -16.20 -24.57 10.14
N LEU A 490 -16.80 -24.27 8.96
CA LEU A 490 -18.25 -24.31 8.70
C LEU A 490 -18.69 -25.65 8.06
N GLY A 491 -17.84 -26.67 8.06
CA GLY A 491 -18.11 -27.96 7.41
C GLY A 491 -18.14 -27.90 5.87
N LEU A 492 -17.54 -26.85 5.30
CA LEU A 492 -17.54 -26.64 3.85
C LEU A 492 -16.65 -27.63 3.10
N SER A 493 -15.62 -28.18 3.76
CA SER A 493 -14.71 -29.17 3.18
C SER A 493 -15.40 -30.50 2.88
N ASP A 494 -16.42 -30.86 3.65
CA ASP A 494 -17.14 -32.14 3.55
C ASP A 494 -18.37 -32.07 2.61
N LYS A 495 -18.68 -30.87 2.09
CA LYS A 495 -19.84 -30.69 1.21
C LYS A 495 -19.60 -31.30 -0.17
N PRO A 496 -20.68 -31.89 -0.79
CA PRO A 496 -20.62 -32.27 -2.19
C PRO A 496 -20.14 -31.11 -3.07
N ARG A 497 -19.22 -31.38 -3.98
CA ARG A 497 -18.59 -30.36 -4.79
C ARG A 497 -18.45 -30.79 -6.24
N VAL A 498 -18.78 -29.88 -7.16
CA VAL A 498 -18.55 -30.02 -8.59
C VAL A 498 -17.46 -29.07 -9.02
N LEU A 499 -16.38 -29.58 -9.62
CA LEU A 499 -15.31 -28.79 -10.18
C LEU A 499 -15.63 -28.33 -11.60
N VAL A 500 -15.46 -27.05 -11.87
CA VAL A 500 -15.77 -26.42 -13.17
C VAL A 500 -14.54 -25.68 -13.68
N TRP A 501 -13.98 -26.17 -14.76
CA TRP A 501 -12.90 -25.56 -15.52
C TRP A 501 -13.49 -24.54 -16.49
N ASN A 502 -13.51 -23.28 -16.11
CA ASN A 502 -14.08 -22.19 -16.91
C ASN A 502 -13.03 -21.58 -17.83
N LYS A 503 -13.47 -20.76 -18.78
CA LYS A 503 -12.69 -20.11 -19.83
C LYS A 503 -12.06 -21.10 -20.82
N ALA A 504 -12.78 -22.16 -21.14
CA ALA A 504 -12.36 -23.16 -22.13
C ALA A 504 -12.09 -22.57 -23.51
N ASP A 505 -12.64 -21.42 -23.82
CA ASP A 505 -12.39 -20.64 -25.04
C ASP A 505 -10.92 -20.20 -25.20
N LYS A 506 -10.12 -20.32 -24.13
CA LYS A 506 -8.69 -19.98 -24.12
C LYS A 506 -7.79 -21.22 -24.11
N LEU A 507 -8.34 -22.43 -24.09
CA LEU A 507 -7.59 -23.68 -24.05
C LEU A 507 -7.44 -24.28 -25.45
N ASP A 508 -6.42 -25.09 -25.62
CA ASP A 508 -6.36 -26.02 -26.74
C ASP A 508 -7.14 -27.32 -26.44
N GLU A 509 -7.39 -28.15 -27.48
CA GLU A 509 -8.15 -29.37 -27.34
C GLU A 509 -7.53 -30.39 -26.39
N ALA A 510 -6.20 -30.47 -26.37
CA ALA A 510 -5.48 -31.44 -25.54
C ALA A 510 -5.60 -31.10 -24.06
N ASP A 511 -5.45 -29.82 -23.71
CA ASP A 511 -5.63 -29.33 -22.34
C ASP A 511 -7.09 -29.48 -21.87
N ALA A 512 -8.04 -29.18 -22.75
CA ALA A 512 -9.48 -29.36 -22.46
C ALA A 512 -9.84 -30.84 -22.19
N ASP A 513 -9.33 -31.77 -22.98
CA ASP A 513 -9.55 -33.21 -22.79
C ASP A 513 -8.91 -33.72 -21.50
N MET A 514 -7.73 -33.20 -21.12
CA MET A 514 -7.04 -33.56 -19.89
C MET A 514 -7.86 -33.13 -18.67
N LEU A 515 -8.27 -31.87 -18.63
CA LEU A 515 -9.07 -31.31 -17.53
C LEU A 515 -10.46 -31.88 -17.42
N GLY A 516 -11.05 -32.28 -18.55
CA GLY A 516 -12.37 -32.93 -18.61
C GLY A 516 -12.50 -34.28 -17.88
N ARG A 517 -11.36 -34.86 -17.44
CA ARG A 517 -11.35 -36.10 -16.64
C ARG A 517 -11.74 -35.86 -15.18
N ASP A 518 -11.39 -34.67 -14.65
CA ASP A 518 -11.54 -34.36 -13.23
C ASP A 518 -12.67 -33.34 -12.96
N GLY A 519 -13.28 -32.76 -14.01
CA GLY A 519 -14.32 -31.74 -13.86
C GLY A 519 -15.03 -31.40 -15.16
N PHE A 520 -15.89 -30.41 -15.13
CA PHE A 520 -16.61 -29.93 -16.30
C PHE A 520 -15.87 -28.78 -16.96
N VAL A 521 -15.45 -28.95 -18.20
CA VAL A 521 -14.78 -27.92 -19.01
C VAL A 521 -15.84 -27.10 -19.73
N VAL A 522 -15.91 -25.81 -19.43
CA VAL A 522 -16.92 -24.88 -19.95
C VAL A 522 -16.34 -23.52 -20.32
N SER A 523 -17.01 -22.82 -21.23
CA SER A 523 -16.86 -21.36 -21.36
C SER A 523 -18.15 -20.70 -20.90
N ALA A 524 -18.05 -19.88 -19.85
CA ALA A 524 -19.21 -19.11 -19.38
C ALA A 524 -19.74 -18.13 -20.46
N LEU A 525 -18.97 -17.84 -21.50
CA LEU A 525 -19.35 -17.00 -22.63
C LEU A 525 -20.10 -17.80 -23.71
N ASP A 526 -19.94 -19.13 -23.75
CA ASP A 526 -20.57 -20.01 -24.72
C ASP A 526 -21.56 -21.00 -24.05
N ARG A 527 -22.84 -20.72 -24.19
CA ARG A 527 -23.92 -21.53 -23.62
C ARG A 527 -23.96 -22.98 -24.13
N ALA A 528 -23.42 -23.24 -25.30
CA ALA A 528 -23.41 -24.62 -25.85
C ALA A 528 -22.58 -25.55 -24.95
N THR A 529 -21.59 -25.04 -24.25
CA THR A 529 -20.71 -25.79 -23.34
C THR A 529 -21.35 -26.12 -21.98
N LEU A 530 -22.46 -25.46 -21.62
CA LEU A 530 -23.07 -25.57 -20.29
C LEU A 530 -24.00 -26.78 -20.11
N GLY A 531 -24.41 -27.43 -21.18
CA GLY A 531 -25.33 -28.58 -21.13
C GLY A 531 -24.82 -29.72 -20.24
N PRO A 532 -23.60 -30.24 -20.46
CA PRO A 532 -23.01 -31.29 -19.63
C PRO A 532 -22.89 -30.91 -18.16
N LEU A 533 -22.51 -29.63 -17.86
CA LEU A 533 -22.44 -29.11 -16.51
C LEU A 533 -23.80 -29.14 -15.81
N LEU A 534 -24.85 -28.66 -16.45
CA LEU A 534 -26.21 -28.69 -15.89
C LEU A 534 -26.65 -30.11 -15.52
N LEU A 535 -26.43 -31.09 -16.43
CA LEU A 535 -26.73 -32.49 -16.15
C LEU A 535 -25.89 -33.08 -15.02
N GLY A 536 -24.61 -32.68 -14.92
CA GLY A 536 -23.74 -33.10 -13.86
C GLY A 536 -24.18 -32.56 -12.49
N ILE A 537 -24.48 -31.25 -12.41
CA ILE A 537 -25.00 -30.60 -11.20
C ILE A 537 -26.33 -31.28 -10.78
N GLU A 538 -27.23 -31.50 -11.72
CA GLU A 538 -28.50 -32.17 -11.46
C GLU A 538 -28.28 -33.57 -10.87
N ARG A 539 -27.37 -34.36 -11.46
CA ARG A 539 -27.07 -35.72 -10.99
C ARG A 539 -26.47 -35.68 -9.56
N GLU A 540 -25.48 -34.86 -9.29
CA GLU A 540 -24.82 -34.78 -7.98
C GLU A 540 -25.79 -34.33 -6.88
N LEU A 541 -26.62 -33.32 -7.16
CA LEU A 541 -27.56 -32.76 -6.18
C LEU A 541 -28.60 -33.79 -5.73
N TRP A 542 -29.13 -34.62 -6.66
CA TRP A 542 -30.15 -35.63 -6.34
C TRP A 542 -29.59 -37.03 -6.06
N ALA A 543 -28.30 -37.30 -6.32
CA ALA A 543 -27.66 -38.53 -5.87
C ALA A 543 -27.51 -38.59 -4.35
N HIS A 544 -27.40 -37.43 -3.70
CA HIS A 544 -27.28 -37.30 -2.25
C HIS A 544 -28.60 -37.17 -1.47
N GLY A 545 -29.74 -37.55 -2.10
CA GLY A 545 -31.02 -37.73 -1.41
C GLY A 545 -31.76 -36.43 -1.04
N VAL A 546 -31.52 -35.36 -1.78
CA VAL A 546 -32.30 -34.12 -1.64
C VAL A 546 -33.69 -34.37 -2.29
N ASP A 547 -34.75 -34.58 -1.47
CA ASP A 547 -36.12 -34.70 -1.94
C ASP A 547 -36.59 -33.37 -2.55
N ALA A 548 -36.65 -33.30 -3.87
CA ALA A 548 -37.22 -32.16 -4.57
C ALA A 548 -38.76 -32.24 -4.56
N PRO A 549 -39.46 -31.16 -4.17
CA PRO A 549 -40.89 -31.08 -4.46
C PRO A 549 -41.08 -31.04 -5.97
N VAL A 550 -41.77 -32.03 -6.48
CA VAL A 550 -42.27 -32.03 -7.88
C VAL A 550 -43.16 -30.81 -8.03
N ALA A 551 -42.86 -29.93 -8.99
CA ALA A 551 -43.71 -28.79 -9.31
C ALA A 551 -45.12 -29.30 -9.58
N SER A 552 -46.06 -28.98 -8.71
CA SER A 552 -47.50 -29.21 -9.00
C SER A 552 -47.89 -28.29 -10.14
N VAL A 553 -48.35 -28.90 -11.21
CA VAL A 553 -48.92 -28.30 -12.43
C VAL A 553 -50.02 -27.29 -12.10
#